data_13a938713cacebfae941428bf9744ec9
#
_entry.id   13a938713cacebfae941428bf9744ec9
#
_cell.length_a   1.000
_cell.length_b   1.000
_cell.length_c   1.000
_cell.angle_alpha   90.00
_cell.angle_beta   90.00
_cell.angle_gamma   90.00
#
_symmetry.space_group_name_H-M   'P 1'
#
loop_
_entity.id
_entity.type
_entity.pdbx_description
1 polymer ?
#
loop_
_entity_poly.entity_id
_entity_poly.type
_entity_poly.pdbx_seq_one_letter_code
_entity_poly.pdbx_strand_id
1 'polypeptide(L)'
;DAYLRAVARARGYIAAGDIYQVNFAQRFSAPYGGNGFDLYGRLRSVSPAPFAAYLDLRGDFGGVEVLSSSPERFLHVRGDRVETRPIKGTRPRGATPDEDARQVDALLASAKDRAEHLMIVDLERNDLGRVAATGTVRVPEFAALETYAQVHHLTSTVEAQRARGVSLEDVLRATFPGGSITGAPKIRATEIIDELEPTVRGVYTGAIGYVSARTSEADWRLDLNIAIRTITLADGVAHLH
;
A
#
# COMPACT_ATOMS: atom_id res chain seq x y z
N ASP A 1 0.46 23.32 -13.04
CA ASP A 1 1.85 23.61 -13.42
C ASP A 1 2.90 23.16 -12.39
N ALA A 2 2.63 23.27 -11.07
CA ALA A 2 3.56 22.79 -10.04
C ALA A 2 3.71 21.26 -10.09
N TYR A 3 2.62 20.55 -10.21
CA TYR A 3 2.61 19.07 -10.34
C TYR A 3 3.43 18.60 -11.55
N LEU A 4 3.23 19.22 -12.71
CA LEU A 4 3.98 18.86 -13.93
C LEU A 4 5.48 19.11 -13.78
N ARG A 5 5.88 20.18 -13.09
CA ARG A 5 7.29 20.43 -12.77
C ARG A 5 7.88 19.38 -11.84
N ALA A 6 7.14 18.98 -10.80
CA ALA A 6 7.57 17.93 -9.88
C ALA A 6 7.73 16.58 -10.62
N VAL A 7 6.77 16.22 -11.47
CA VAL A 7 6.88 15.02 -12.33
C VAL A 7 8.09 15.09 -13.26
N ALA A 8 8.36 16.26 -13.87
CA ALA A 8 9.55 16.43 -14.71
C ALA A 8 10.86 16.26 -13.91
N ARG A 9 10.92 16.76 -12.67
CA ARG A 9 12.08 16.54 -11.78
C ARG A 9 12.23 15.07 -11.40
N ALA A 10 11.14 14.39 -11.02
CA ALA A 10 11.16 12.96 -10.73
C ALA A 10 11.70 12.14 -11.91
N ARG A 11 11.26 12.45 -13.13
CA ARG A 11 11.82 11.85 -14.35
C ARG A 11 13.30 12.16 -14.55
N GLY A 12 13.76 13.36 -14.15
CA GLY A 12 15.19 13.72 -14.14
C GLY A 12 16.01 12.81 -13.23
N TYR A 13 15.52 12.52 -12.01
CA TYR A 13 16.16 11.58 -11.09
C TYR A 13 16.23 10.15 -11.65
N ILE A 14 15.19 9.71 -12.35
CA ILE A 14 15.22 8.41 -13.03
C ILE A 14 16.27 8.40 -14.15
N ALA A 15 16.32 9.44 -14.97
CA ALA A 15 17.29 9.55 -16.05
C ALA A 15 18.74 9.68 -15.55
N ALA A 16 18.96 10.29 -14.39
CA ALA A 16 20.26 10.36 -13.71
C ALA A 16 20.70 9.05 -13.07
N GLY A 17 19.79 8.07 -12.92
CA GLY A 17 20.08 6.79 -12.28
C GLY A 17 19.95 6.81 -10.75
N ASP A 18 19.38 7.86 -10.15
CA ASP A 18 19.18 7.96 -8.70
C ASP A 18 18.14 6.94 -8.22
N ILE A 19 17.07 6.74 -9.00
CA ILE A 19 15.95 5.86 -8.72
C ILE A 19 15.45 5.15 -9.98
N TYR A 20 14.80 4.02 -9.81
CA TYR A 20 14.06 3.33 -10.89
C TYR A 20 12.60 3.79 -10.96
N GLN A 21 12.01 4.08 -9.79
CA GLN A 21 10.62 4.49 -9.67
C GLN A 21 10.43 5.35 -8.42
N VAL A 22 9.49 6.30 -8.50
CA VAL A 22 8.95 7.01 -7.35
C VAL A 22 7.43 7.10 -7.45
N ASN A 23 6.75 6.84 -6.35
CA ASN A 23 5.29 6.98 -6.23
C ASN A 23 4.97 8.41 -5.74
N PHE A 24 4.91 9.34 -6.69
CA PHE A 24 4.63 10.76 -6.42
C PHE A 24 3.12 10.98 -6.30
N ALA A 25 2.68 11.61 -5.21
CA ALA A 25 1.27 11.85 -4.92
C ALA A 25 0.91 13.35 -4.90
N GLN A 26 -0.39 13.62 -5.08
CA GLN A 26 -0.98 14.93 -4.95
C GLN A 26 -2.18 14.85 -4.01
N ARG A 27 -2.28 15.78 -3.04
CA ARG A 27 -3.42 15.86 -2.14
C ARG A 27 -4.53 16.71 -2.74
N PHE A 28 -5.74 16.19 -2.72
CA PHE A 28 -6.98 16.91 -2.98
C PHE A 28 -7.70 17.18 -1.67
N SER A 29 -8.33 18.36 -1.57
CA SER A 29 -9.05 18.77 -0.37
C SER A 29 -10.36 19.43 -0.75
N ALA A 30 -11.43 19.12 -0.02
CA ALA A 30 -12.74 19.74 -0.21
C ALA A 30 -13.43 19.95 1.14
N PRO A 31 -14.21 21.04 1.33
CA PRO A 31 -15.04 21.21 2.50
C PRO A 31 -16.02 20.03 2.66
N TYR A 32 -16.15 19.53 3.88
CA TYR A 32 -17.07 18.45 4.19
C TYR A 32 -17.67 18.64 5.58
N GLY A 33 -18.98 18.87 5.64
CA GLY A 33 -19.72 19.07 6.90
C GLY A 33 -20.70 17.92 7.22
N GLY A 34 -20.60 16.80 6.51
CA GLY A 34 -21.48 15.64 6.72
C GLY A 34 -20.94 14.66 7.79
N ASN A 35 -21.66 13.58 8.00
CA ASN A 35 -21.27 12.48 8.89
C ASN A 35 -20.19 11.62 8.22
N GLY A 36 -19.06 11.38 8.88
CA GLY A 36 -17.94 10.60 8.34
C GLY A 36 -18.30 9.12 8.16
N PHE A 37 -19.10 8.54 9.06
CA PHE A 37 -19.53 7.14 8.94
C PHE A 37 -20.45 6.92 7.73
N ASP A 38 -21.33 7.88 7.42
CA ASP A 38 -22.17 7.82 6.22
C ASP A 38 -21.33 7.94 4.94
N LEU A 39 -20.30 8.79 4.95
CA LEU A 39 -19.36 8.90 3.84
C LEU A 39 -18.57 7.59 3.66
N TYR A 40 -18.14 6.97 4.76
CA TYR A 40 -17.50 5.66 4.72
C TYR A 40 -18.42 4.58 4.14
N GLY A 41 -19.70 4.58 4.51
CA GLY A 41 -20.69 3.68 3.92
C GLY A 41 -20.78 3.83 2.39
N ARG A 42 -20.77 5.07 1.89
CA ARG A 42 -20.74 5.36 0.44
C ARG A 42 -19.42 4.91 -0.19
N LEU A 43 -18.27 5.19 0.43
CA LEU A 43 -16.97 4.75 -0.07
C LEU A 43 -16.94 3.22 -0.21
N ARG A 44 -17.40 2.48 0.78
CA ARG A 44 -17.48 1.01 0.73
C ARG A 44 -18.39 0.49 -0.38
N SER A 45 -19.49 1.17 -0.68
CA SER A 45 -20.42 0.74 -1.71
C SER A 45 -19.85 0.91 -3.13
N VAL A 46 -19.07 1.97 -3.36
CA VAL A 46 -18.48 2.24 -4.68
C VAL A 46 -17.09 1.62 -4.86
N SER A 47 -16.39 1.33 -3.79
CA SER A 47 -15.04 0.75 -3.81
C SER A 47 -14.88 -0.30 -2.69
N PRO A 48 -15.59 -1.43 -2.75
CA PRO A 48 -15.43 -2.50 -1.77
C PRO A 48 -14.00 -3.04 -1.80
N ALA A 49 -13.40 -3.21 -0.62
CA ALA A 49 -12.02 -3.65 -0.50
C ALA A 49 -11.81 -4.53 0.75
N PRO A 50 -10.87 -5.50 0.71
CA PRO A 50 -10.70 -6.49 1.78
C PRO A 50 -10.18 -5.90 3.09
N PHE A 51 -9.46 -4.78 3.03
CA PHE A 51 -8.84 -4.13 4.20
C PHE A 51 -9.48 -2.76 4.49
N ALA A 52 -10.80 -2.66 4.32
CA ALA A 52 -11.54 -1.45 4.63
C ALA A 52 -11.59 -1.20 6.15
N ALA A 53 -11.46 0.06 6.56
CA ALA A 53 -11.48 0.48 7.96
C ALA A 53 -12.11 1.87 8.12
N TYR A 54 -12.83 2.06 9.21
CA TYR A 54 -13.28 3.36 9.69
C TYR A 54 -12.76 3.58 11.11
N LEU A 55 -12.06 4.69 11.31
CA LEU A 55 -11.54 5.10 12.61
C LEU A 55 -12.09 6.47 12.96
N ASP A 56 -12.80 6.56 14.08
CA ASP A 56 -13.22 7.82 14.69
C ASP A 56 -12.24 8.17 15.81
N LEU A 57 -11.36 9.12 15.54
CA LEU A 57 -10.31 9.56 16.46
C LEU A 57 -10.56 10.99 16.97
N ARG A 58 -11.80 11.47 16.89
CA ARG A 58 -12.17 12.86 17.25
C ARG A 58 -11.97 13.18 18.71
N GLY A 59 -12.07 12.23 19.61
CA GLY A 59 -11.90 12.44 21.04
C GLY A 59 -10.43 12.54 21.47
N ASP A 60 -9.58 11.67 20.96
CA ASP A 60 -8.25 11.40 21.51
C ASP A 60 -7.09 11.95 20.66
N PHE A 61 -7.31 12.18 19.36
CA PHE A 61 -6.25 12.50 18.39
C PHE A 61 -6.59 13.71 17.50
N GLY A 62 -7.06 14.80 18.10
CA GLY A 62 -7.17 16.09 17.40
C GLY A 62 -8.29 16.20 16.36
N GLY A 63 -9.40 15.46 16.53
CA GLY A 63 -10.59 15.67 15.70
C GLY A 63 -10.56 14.98 14.34
N VAL A 64 -9.81 13.90 14.17
CA VAL A 64 -9.62 13.22 12.88
C VAL A 64 -10.54 12.01 12.74
N GLU A 65 -11.14 11.84 11.57
CA GLU A 65 -11.77 10.59 11.14
C GLU A 65 -11.01 10.01 9.92
N VAL A 66 -10.82 8.70 9.89
CA VAL A 66 -10.12 8.01 8.79
C VAL A 66 -11.05 7.00 8.14
N LEU A 67 -11.28 7.15 6.85
CA LEU A 67 -12.17 6.34 6.03
C LEU A 67 -11.33 5.63 4.96
N SER A 68 -11.01 4.38 5.18
CA SER A 68 -10.13 3.61 4.29
C SER A 68 -10.90 2.50 3.57
N SER A 69 -10.69 2.39 2.26
CA SER A 69 -11.13 1.27 1.43
C SER A 69 -9.92 0.63 0.73
N SER A 70 -8.92 0.27 1.54
CA SER A 70 -7.66 -0.25 1.04
C SER A 70 -7.80 -1.67 0.47
N PRO A 71 -7.28 -1.90 -0.75
CA PRO A 71 -7.22 -3.24 -1.32
C PRO A 71 -5.97 -4.01 -0.93
N GLU A 72 -4.94 -3.35 -0.37
CA GLU A 72 -3.58 -3.88 -0.29
C GLU A 72 -3.18 -4.19 1.14
N ARG A 73 -2.70 -5.44 1.37
CA ARG A 73 -2.07 -5.83 2.63
C ARG A 73 -0.64 -5.31 2.66
N PHE A 74 -0.33 -4.54 3.71
CA PHE A 74 1.04 -4.12 3.98
C PHE A 74 1.84 -5.25 4.64
N LEU A 75 1.37 -5.73 5.77
CA LEU A 75 2.11 -6.70 6.57
C LEU A 75 1.16 -7.61 7.34
N HIS A 76 1.42 -8.91 7.28
CA HIS A 76 0.76 -9.91 8.12
C HIS A 76 1.82 -10.71 8.88
N VAL A 77 1.67 -10.78 10.21
CA VAL A 77 2.54 -11.58 11.06
C VAL A 77 1.68 -12.59 11.82
N ARG A 78 2.11 -13.83 11.81
CA ARG A 78 1.50 -14.90 12.60
C ARG A 78 2.60 -15.79 13.19
N GLY A 79 2.89 -15.59 14.47
CA GLY A 79 4.06 -16.20 15.10
C GLY A 79 5.34 -15.72 14.42
N ASP A 80 6.10 -16.66 13.89
CA ASP A 80 7.35 -16.36 13.19
C ASP A 80 7.19 -16.08 11.68
N ARG A 81 6.01 -16.35 11.11
CA ARG A 81 5.75 -16.07 9.69
C ARG A 81 5.43 -14.61 9.49
N VAL A 82 6.16 -13.97 8.60
CA VAL A 82 5.95 -12.59 8.14
C VAL A 82 5.61 -12.64 6.65
N GLU A 83 4.58 -11.92 6.24
CA GLU A 83 4.05 -11.93 4.88
C GLU A 83 3.69 -10.50 4.45
N THR A 84 3.97 -10.17 3.19
CA THR A 84 3.45 -8.98 2.52
C THR A 84 2.81 -9.37 1.18
N ARG A 85 1.82 -8.59 0.71
CA ARG A 85 1.09 -8.90 -0.53
C ARG A 85 0.94 -7.67 -1.43
N PRO A 86 2.01 -7.30 -2.14
CA PRO A 86 1.98 -6.17 -3.05
C PRO A 86 1.06 -6.40 -4.24
N ILE A 87 0.40 -5.32 -4.66
CA ILE A 87 -0.44 -5.26 -5.85
C ILE A 87 0.24 -4.34 -6.88
N LYS A 88 0.47 -4.83 -8.09
CA LYS A 88 0.86 -4.01 -9.24
C LYS A 88 0.25 -4.57 -10.51
N GLY A 89 -0.25 -3.68 -11.35
CA GLY A 89 -1.06 -4.04 -12.50
C GLY A 89 -2.54 -4.12 -12.13
N THR A 90 -3.34 -3.29 -12.79
CA THR A 90 -4.78 -3.20 -12.57
C THR A 90 -5.50 -2.98 -13.89
N ARG A 91 -6.61 -3.66 -14.08
CA ARG A 91 -7.56 -3.40 -15.17
C ARG A 91 -8.98 -3.34 -14.61
N PRO A 92 -9.85 -2.49 -15.16
CA PRO A 92 -11.26 -2.48 -14.81
C PRO A 92 -11.95 -3.78 -15.25
N ARG A 93 -13.07 -4.09 -14.62
CA ARG A 93 -13.97 -5.15 -15.10
C ARG A 93 -14.57 -4.75 -16.44
N GLY A 94 -14.72 -5.72 -17.31
CA GLY A 94 -15.48 -5.53 -18.56
C GLY A 94 -16.99 -5.48 -18.32
N ALA A 95 -17.71 -4.74 -19.17
CA ALA A 95 -19.18 -4.68 -19.11
C ALA A 95 -19.84 -5.98 -19.61
N THR A 96 -19.11 -6.76 -20.40
CA THR A 96 -19.54 -8.08 -20.91
C THR A 96 -18.47 -9.13 -20.58
N PRO A 97 -18.81 -10.43 -20.55
CA PRO A 97 -17.82 -11.50 -20.34
C PRO A 97 -16.64 -11.45 -21.30
N ASP A 98 -16.89 -11.12 -22.59
CA ASP A 98 -15.83 -11.03 -23.60
C ASP A 98 -14.90 -9.82 -23.37
N GLU A 99 -15.47 -8.69 -22.92
CA GLU A 99 -14.66 -7.53 -22.54
C GLU A 99 -13.86 -7.81 -21.28
N ASP A 100 -14.44 -8.48 -20.30
CA ASP A 100 -13.79 -8.86 -19.07
C ASP A 100 -12.58 -9.79 -19.34
N ALA A 101 -12.77 -10.80 -20.21
CA ALA A 101 -11.69 -11.66 -20.66
C ALA A 101 -10.57 -10.87 -21.36
N ARG A 102 -10.90 -9.93 -22.24
CA ARG A 102 -9.91 -9.05 -22.90
C ARG A 102 -9.12 -8.19 -21.89
N GLN A 103 -9.76 -7.71 -20.82
CA GLN A 103 -9.06 -6.95 -19.76
C GLN A 103 -8.06 -7.85 -19.02
N VAL A 104 -8.45 -9.09 -18.72
CA VAL A 104 -7.56 -10.08 -18.09
C VAL A 104 -6.36 -10.38 -19.00
N ASP A 105 -6.62 -10.68 -20.29
CA ASP A 105 -5.55 -10.99 -21.25
C ASP A 105 -4.60 -9.80 -21.42
N ALA A 106 -5.12 -8.57 -21.51
CA ALA A 106 -4.32 -7.36 -21.59
C ALA A 106 -3.45 -7.13 -20.32
N LEU A 107 -3.99 -7.48 -19.14
CA LEU A 107 -3.22 -7.41 -17.89
C LEU A 107 -2.09 -8.43 -17.85
N LEU A 108 -2.39 -9.67 -18.17
CA LEU A 108 -1.42 -10.77 -18.15
C LEU A 108 -0.32 -10.61 -19.23
N ALA A 109 -0.66 -10.04 -20.39
CA ALA A 109 0.29 -9.77 -21.48
C ALA A 109 1.13 -8.51 -21.28
N SER A 110 0.83 -7.67 -20.27
CA SER A 110 1.52 -6.39 -20.07
C SER A 110 2.94 -6.58 -19.52
N ALA A 111 3.93 -6.50 -20.40
CA ALA A 111 5.34 -6.55 -20.01
C ALA A 111 5.73 -5.42 -19.02
N LYS A 112 5.12 -4.22 -19.17
CA LYS A 112 5.33 -3.09 -18.27
C LYS A 112 4.84 -3.40 -16.86
N ASP A 113 3.57 -3.83 -16.72
CA ASP A 113 2.99 -4.13 -15.41
C ASP A 113 3.75 -5.27 -14.73
N ARG A 114 4.19 -6.28 -15.49
CA ARG A 114 4.99 -7.38 -14.98
C ARG A 114 6.38 -6.95 -14.50
N ALA A 115 7.06 -6.06 -15.23
CA ALA A 115 8.37 -5.54 -14.83
C ALA A 115 8.28 -4.66 -13.57
N GLU A 116 7.27 -3.79 -13.49
CA GLU A 116 6.99 -2.98 -12.31
C GLU A 116 6.67 -3.87 -11.10
N HIS A 117 5.84 -4.89 -11.31
CA HIS A 117 5.47 -5.84 -10.26
C HIS A 117 6.69 -6.61 -9.73
N LEU A 118 7.56 -7.09 -10.63
CA LEU A 118 8.80 -7.78 -10.26
C LEU A 118 9.71 -6.89 -9.40
N MET A 119 9.86 -5.63 -9.78
CA MET A 119 10.68 -4.67 -9.04
C MET A 119 10.16 -4.46 -7.61
N ILE A 120 8.84 -4.33 -7.42
CA ILE A 120 8.25 -4.17 -6.09
C ILE A 120 8.37 -5.45 -5.26
N VAL A 121 8.15 -6.61 -5.86
CA VAL A 121 8.37 -7.91 -5.18
C VAL A 121 9.81 -8.04 -4.71
N ASP A 122 10.80 -7.64 -5.52
CA ASP A 122 12.21 -7.68 -5.12
C ASP A 122 12.53 -6.70 -3.99
N LEU A 123 11.95 -5.51 -4.03
CA LEU A 123 12.06 -4.53 -2.95
C LEU A 123 11.50 -5.10 -1.62
N GLU A 124 10.34 -5.73 -1.64
CA GLU A 124 9.73 -6.31 -0.44
C GLU A 124 10.46 -7.58 0.03
N ARG A 125 11.04 -8.35 -0.88
CA ARG A 125 11.97 -9.42 -0.53
C ARG A 125 13.20 -8.89 0.23
N ASN A 126 13.74 -7.76 -0.20
CA ASN A 126 14.84 -7.09 0.49
C ASN A 126 14.42 -6.62 1.89
N ASP A 127 13.24 -6.00 2.03
CA ASP A 127 12.72 -5.55 3.32
C ASP A 127 12.55 -6.72 4.30
N LEU A 128 11.88 -7.80 3.89
CA LEU A 128 11.72 -8.98 4.73
C LEU A 128 13.07 -9.66 5.00
N GLY A 129 14.00 -9.64 4.04
CA GLY A 129 15.34 -10.22 4.19
C GLY A 129 16.15 -9.62 5.35
N ARG A 130 15.86 -8.39 5.73
CA ARG A 130 16.55 -7.70 6.86
C ARG A 130 16.17 -8.25 8.23
N VAL A 131 15.02 -8.92 8.32
CA VAL A 131 14.46 -9.45 9.58
C VAL A 131 14.22 -10.96 9.54
N ALA A 132 14.47 -11.58 8.41
CA ALA A 132 14.24 -13.01 8.18
C ALA A 132 15.40 -13.88 8.64
N ALA A 133 15.09 -15.09 9.06
CA ALA A 133 16.09 -16.14 9.15
C ALA A 133 16.67 -16.42 7.76
N THR A 134 17.98 -16.60 7.69
CA THR A 134 18.71 -16.78 6.42
C THR A 134 18.10 -17.90 5.57
N GLY A 135 17.85 -17.61 4.28
CA GLY A 135 17.32 -18.59 3.31
C GLY A 135 15.82 -18.87 3.42
N THR A 136 15.07 -18.10 4.23
CA THR A 136 13.63 -18.32 4.41
C THR A 136 12.73 -17.39 3.59
N VAL A 137 13.28 -16.33 2.98
CA VAL A 137 12.52 -15.44 2.10
C VAL A 137 12.08 -16.17 0.85
N ARG A 138 10.78 -16.20 0.58
CA ARG A 138 10.16 -16.92 -0.55
C ARG A 138 9.11 -16.04 -1.21
N VAL A 139 8.84 -16.37 -2.47
CA VAL A 139 7.72 -15.83 -3.25
C VAL A 139 6.87 -17.03 -3.70
N PRO A 140 6.00 -17.57 -2.83
CA PRO A 140 5.20 -18.75 -3.16
C PRO A 140 4.20 -18.47 -4.29
N GLU A 141 3.82 -17.22 -4.48
CA GLU A 141 2.89 -16.80 -5.50
C GLU A 141 3.40 -15.50 -6.13
N PHE A 142 3.58 -15.49 -7.46
CA PHE A 142 4.07 -14.34 -8.21
C PHE A 142 3.10 -13.96 -9.31
N ALA A 143 2.67 -12.69 -9.30
CA ALA A 143 1.79 -12.07 -10.29
C ALA A 143 0.51 -12.89 -10.54
N ALA A 144 -0.09 -13.41 -9.47
CA ALA A 144 -1.37 -14.12 -9.56
C ALA A 144 -2.50 -13.14 -9.87
N LEU A 145 -3.41 -13.56 -10.74
CA LEU A 145 -4.60 -12.79 -11.06
C LEU A 145 -5.62 -12.89 -9.93
N GLU A 146 -5.98 -11.75 -9.36
CA GLU A 146 -7.10 -11.62 -8.44
C GLU A 146 -8.21 -10.77 -9.06
N THR A 147 -9.44 -11.27 -9.00
CA THR A 147 -10.62 -10.60 -9.54
C THR A 147 -11.53 -10.13 -8.42
N TYR A 148 -11.75 -8.83 -8.38
CA TYR A 148 -12.69 -8.18 -7.47
C TYR A 148 -13.90 -7.63 -8.22
N ALA A 149 -14.88 -7.09 -7.50
CA ALA A 149 -16.12 -6.59 -8.10
C ALA A 149 -15.87 -5.49 -9.15
N GLN A 150 -14.85 -4.65 -8.98
CA GLN A 150 -14.57 -3.48 -9.81
C GLN A 150 -13.33 -3.64 -10.72
N VAL A 151 -12.41 -4.52 -10.35
CA VAL A 151 -11.09 -4.57 -10.99
C VAL A 151 -10.50 -5.99 -10.99
N HIS A 152 -9.56 -6.20 -11.90
CA HIS A 152 -8.57 -7.28 -11.86
C HIS A 152 -7.23 -6.72 -11.41
N HIS A 153 -6.53 -7.44 -10.52
CA HIS A 153 -5.19 -7.11 -10.05
C HIS A 153 -4.21 -8.25 -10.29
N LEU A 154 -2.93 -7.91 -10.41
CA LEU A 154 -1.84 -8.87 -10.21
C LEU A 154 -1.31 -8.70 -8.79
N THR A 155 -1.31 -9.79 -8.04
CA THR A 155 -0.86 -9.84 -6.64
C THR A 155 0.25 -10.86 -6.50
N SER A 156 1.25 -10.56 -5.67
CA SER A 156 2.24 -11.56 -5.24
C SER A 156 2.19 -11.73 -3.74
N THR A 157 2.66 -12.88 -3.29
CA THR A 157 2.90 -13.14 -1.87
C THR A 157 4.41 -13.25 -1.65
N VAL A 158 4.95 -12.41 -0.77
CA VAL A 158 6.32 -12.50 -0.28
C VAL A 158 6.27 -12.88 1.19
N GLU A 159 6.94 -13.95 1.56
CA GLU A 159 6.93 -14.45 2.93
C GLU A 159 8.33 -14.79 3.43
N ALA A 160 8.49 -14.77 4.75
CA ALA A 160 9.70 -15.17 5.43
C ALA A 160 9.40 -15.70 6.83
N GLN A 161 10.36 -16.44 7.41
CA GLN A 161 10.38 -16.70 8.84
C GLN A 161 11.22 -15.64 9.53
N ARG A 162 10.63 -14.98 10.53
CA ARG A 162 11.31 -14.00 11.38
C ARG A 162 12.51 -14.65 12.09
N ALA A 163 13.65 -13.99 12.04
CA ALA A 163 14.83 -14.48 12.75
C ALA A 163 14.63 -14.45 14.28
N ARG A 164 15.29 -15.38 14.97
CA ARG A 164 15.22 -15.44 16.43
C ARG A 164 15.75 -14.15 17.05
N GLY A 165 15.03 -13.59 18.00
CA GLY A 165 15.38 -12.35 18.70
C GLY A 165 14.95 -11.06 17.97
N VAL A 166 14.41 -11.14 16.76
CA VAL A 166 13.83 -10.00 16.05
C VAL A 166 12.45 -9.69 16.64
N SER A 167 12.26 -8.48 17.11
CA SER A 167 10.97 -8.01 17.66
C SER A 167 9.98 -7.61 16.56
N LEU A 168 8.71 -7.38 16.92
CA LEU A 168 7.74 -6.82 16.01
C LEU A 168 8.10 -5.39 15.58
N GLU A 169 8.69 -4.63 16.49
CA GLU A 169 9.21 -3.28 16.20
C GLU A 169 10.29 -3.33 15.13
N ASP A 170 11.23 -4.28 15.20
CA ASP A 170 12.26 -4.47 14.18
C ASP A 170 11.65 -4.79 12.82
N VAL A 171 10.61 -5.64 12.79
CA VAL A 171 9.88 -5.96 11.55
C VAL A 171 9.25 -4.71 10.97
N LEU A 172 8.55 -3.91 11.78
CA LEU A 172 7.94 -2.66 11.32
C LEU A 172 9.00 -1.66 10.83
N ARG A 173 10.10 -1.48 11.55
CA ARG A 173 11.21 -0.58 11.14
C ARG A 173 11.89 -1.02 9.85
N ALA A 174 11.96 -2.31 9.58
CA ALA A 174 12.56 -2.84 8.37
C ALA A 174 11.66 -2.70 7.14
N THR A 175 10.34 -2.81 7.32
CA THR A 175 9.37 -2.88 6.21
C THR A 175 8.68 -1.56 5.93
N PHE A 176 8.45 -0.71 6.94
CA PHE A 176 7.75 0.56 6.77
C PHE A 176 8.68 1.68 6.25
N PRO A 177 8.20 2.56 5.36
CA PRO A 177 6.93 2.46 4.63
C PRO A 177 6.95 1.36 3.56
N GLY A 178 5.77 0.91 3.12
CA GLY A 178 5.65 -0.14 2.09
C GLY A 178 6.36 0.21 0.79
N GLY A 179 6.93 -0.80 0.12
CA GLY A 179 7.65 -0.61 -1.13
C GLY A 179 6.75 -0.14 -2.27
N SER A 180 5.52 -0.65 -2.33
CA SER A 180 4.56 -0.37 -3.41
C SER A 180 4.10 1.09 -3.48
N ILE A 181 4.24 1.85 -2.37
CA ILE A 181 3.78 3.24 -2.25
C ILE A 181 4.93 4.26 -2.12
N THR A 182 6.17 3.83 -2.15
CA THR A 182 7.36 4.70 -2.10
C THR A 182 8.12 4.70 -3.42
N GLY A 183 8.85 3.69 -3.72
CA GLY A 183 9.65 3.53 -4.93
C GLY A 183 10.94 2.75 -4.68
N ALA A 184 11.77 2.66 -5.69
CA ALA A 184 13.00 1.87 -5.64
C ALA A 184 14.21 2.67 -6.17
N PRO A 185 15.35 2.72 -5.44
CA PRO A 185 15.59 2.26 -4.07
C PRO A 185 14.77 3.04 -3.03
N LYS A 186 14.25 2.37 -1.98
CA LYS A 186 13.25 2.94 -1.05
C LYS A 186 13.71 4.24 -0.39
N ILE A 187 14.90 4.25 0.21
CA ILE A 187 15.39 5.43 0.95
C ILE A 187 15.47 6.63 0.03
N ARG A 188 16.11 6.49 -1.14
CA ARG A 188 16.25 7.58 -2.09
C ARG A 188 14.91 8.05 -2.65
N ALA A 189 14.00 7.13 -2.95
CA ALA A 189 12.65 7.47 -3.38
C ALA A 189 11.89 8.27 -2.31
N THR A 190 12.04 7.92 -1.02
CA THR A 190 11.41 8.64 0.09
C THR A 190 11.97 10.06 0.25
N GLU A 191 13.29 10.26 0.09
CA GLU A 191 13.91 11.59 0.07
C GLU A 191 13.36 12.46 -1.06
N ILE A 192 13.20 11.90 -2.26
CA ILE A 192 12.64 12.60 -3.42
C ILE A 192 11.15 12.93 -3.22
N ILE A 193 10.38 12.04 -2.58
CA ILE A 193 9.00 12.31 -2.19
C ILE A 193 8.93 13.52 -1.25
N ASP A 194 9.74 13.53 -0.20
CA ASP A 194 9.80 14.63 0.77
C ASP A 194 10.22 15.96 0.12
N GLU A 195 11.11 15.92 -0.86
CA GLU A 195 11.54 17.10 -1.63
C GLU A 195 10.46 17.62 -2.58
N LEU A 196 9.70 16.73 -3.24
CA LEU A 196 8.83 17.11 -4.35
C LEU A 196 7.36 17.27 -3.96
N GLU A 197 6.87 16.58 -2.93
CA GLU A 197 5.48 16.71 -2.49
C GLU A 197 5.28 17.97 -1.65
N PRO A 198 4.30 18.83 -2.00
CA PRO A 198 4.11 20.10 -1.30
C PRO A 198 3.43 19.93 0.06
N THR A 199 2.95 18.73 0.39
CA THR A 199 2.19 18.45 1.61
C THR A 199 2.61 17.12 2.21
N VAL A 200 2.66 17.08 3.54
CA VAL A 200 2.90 15.82 4.28
C VAL A 200 1.76 14.83 4.02
N ARG A 201 2.09 13.58 3.79
CA ARG A 201 1.12 12.52 3.47
C ARG A 201 0.16 12.20 4.62
N GLY A 202 0.59 12.36 5.87
CA GLY A 202 -0.22 12.05 7.04
C GLY A 202 -0.60 10.57 7.09
N VAL A 203 -1.90 10.28 7.13
CA VAL A 203 -2.42 8.89 7.14
C VAL A 203 -2.21 8.20 5.80
N TYR A 204 -2.24 8.93 4.69
CA TYR A 204 -2.04 8.36 3.35
C TYR A 204 -0.68 7.64 3.27
N THR A 205 -0.69 6.43 2.72
CA THR A 205 0.47 5.52 2.66
C THR A 205 1.01 5.06 4.01
N GLY A 206 0.32 5.36 5.10
CA GLY A 206 0.53 4.74 6.40
C GLY A 206 -0.01 3.30 6.44
N ALA A 207 -0.26 2.80 7.64
CA ALA A 207 -0.79 1.46 7.83
C ALA A 207 -1.92 1.48 8.87
N ILE A 208 -3.01 0.76 8.57
CA ILE A 208 -4.16 0.61 9.47
C ILE A 208 -4.41 -0.87 9.68
N GLY A 209 -4.67 -1.26 10.91
CA GLY A 209 -4.98 -2.64 11.23
C GLY A 209 -4.94 -2.90 12.71
N TYR A 210 -4.50 -4.10 13.10
CA TYR A 210 -4.47 -4.50 14.50
C TYR A 210 -3.23 -5.32 14.84
N VAL A 211 -2.86 -5.23 16.10
CA VAL A 211 -1.90 -6.10 16.75
C VAL A 211 -2.65 -6.85 17.86
N SER A 212 -2.59 -8.16 17.85
CA SER A 212 -3.13 -9.02 18.91
C SER A 212 -1.99 -9.73 19.59
N ALA A 213 -1.71 -9.36 20.85
CA ALA A 213 -0.80 -10.10 21.71
C ALA A 213 -1.60 -11.18 22.44
N ARG A 214 -1.14 -12.42 22.37
CA ARG A 214 -1.57 -13.51 23.26
C ARG A 214 -0.44 -13.79 24.25
N THR A 215 -0.54 -14.82 25.04
CA THR A 215 0.30 -15.09 26.22
C THR A 215 1.80 -15.26 25.97
N SER A 216 2.25 -15.28 24.71
CA SER A 216 3.68 -15.36 24.34
C SER A 216 3.98 -14.65 23.02
N GLU A 217 5.25 -14.29 22.78
CA GLU A 217 5.71 -13.73 21.50
C GLU A 217 5.44 -14.66 20.30
N ALA A 218 5.40 -15.97 20.52
CA ALA A 218 5.07 -16.96 19.49
C ALA A 218 3.62 -16.87 19.00
N ASP A 219 2.74 -16.18 19.74
CA ASP A 219 1.30 -16.03 19.43
C ASP A 219 0.94 -14.67 18.83
N TRP A 220 1.93 -13.85 18.51
CA TRP A 220 1.67 -12.53 17.96
C TRP A 220 0.97 -12.61 16.61
N ARG A 221 -0.06 -11.79 16.47
CA ARG A 221 -0.78 -11.60 15.20
C ARG A 221 -0.82 -10.11 14.90
N LEU A 222 -0.42 -9.79 13.70
CA LEU A 222 -0.52 -8.44 13.16
C LEU A 222 -1.12 -8.57 11.76
N ASP A 223 -2.07 -7.74 11.43
CA ASP A 223 -2.55 -7.59 10.05
C ASP A 223 -2.77 -6.10 9.78
N LEU A 224 -1.97 -5.56 8.88
CA LEU A 224 -1.95 -4.14 8.50
C LEU A 224 -2.18 -4.01 7.00
N ASN A 225 -3.01 -3.04 6.63
CA ASN A 225 -3.15 -2.58 5.26
C ASN A 225 -2.14 -1.46 4.95
N ILE A 226 -2.02 -1.11 3.68
CA ILE A 226 -1.49 0.18 3.24
C ILE A 226 -2.66 1.16 3.17
N ALA A 227 -2.57 2.32 3.83
CA ALA A 227 -3.63 3.32 3.85
C ALA A 227 -3.70 4.09 2.51
N ILE A 228 -4.17 3.41 1.46
CA ILE A 228 -4.51 3.96 0.14
C ILE A 228 -6.02 3.89 -0.06
N ARG A 229 -6.57 4.64 -1.03
CA ARG A 229 -8.02 4.83 -1.18
C ARG A 229 -8.65 5.26 0.16
N THR A 230 -7.98 6.22 0.80
CA THR A 230 -8.27 6.62 2.18
C THR A 230 -8.57 8.11 2.21
N ILE A 231 -9.72 8.45 2.79
CA ILE A 231 -10.13 9.84 3.06
C ILE A 231 -9.84 10.13 4.52
N THR A 232 -9.24 11.27 4.79
CA THR A 232 -9.08 11.82 6.14
C THR A 232 -9.99 13.04 6.29
N LEU A 233 -10.84 13.02 7.30
CA LEU A 233 -11.64 14.19 7.68
C LEU A 233 -11.00 14.88 8.87
N ALA A 234 -10.71 16.17 8.74
CA ALA A 234 -10.16 17.00 9.80
C ALA A 234 -10.64 18.44 9.60
N ASP A 235 -11.02 19.13 10.67
CA ASP A 235 -11.40 20.55 10.68
C ASP A 235 -12.44 20.93 9.61
N GLY A 236 -13.42 20.04 9.35
CA GLY A 236 -14.46 20.27 8.35
C GLY A 236 -13.99 20.13 6.89
N VAL A 237 -12.84 19.50 6.67
CA VAL A 237 -12.26 19.28 5.36
C VAL A 237 -11.99 17.79 5.13
N ALA A 238 -12.36 17.30 3.95
CA ALA A 238 -11.99 15.96 3.48
C ALA A 238 -10.70 16.06 2.66
N HIS A 239 -9.72 15.22 2.98
CA HIS A 239 -8.44 15.10 2.28
C HIS A 239 -8.31 13.72 1.66
N LEU A 240 -7.84 13.68 0.40
CA LEU A 240 -7.57 12.47 -0.38
C LEU A 240 -6.26 12.67 -1.17
N HIS A 241 -5.45 11.62 -1.26
CA HIS A 241 -4.24 11.59 -2.10
C HIS A 241 -4.42 10.61 -3.25
#